data_dbf9940977f8a3df0339a03b751637b8
#
_entry.id   dbf9940977f8a3df0339a03b751637b8
#
_cell.length_a   1.000
_cell.length_b   1.000
_cell.length_c   1.000
_cell.angle_alpha   90.00
_cell.angle_beta   90.00
_cell.angle_gamma   90.00
#
_symmetry.space_group_name_H-M   'P 1'
#
loop_
_entity.id
_entity.type
_entity.pdbx_description
1 polymer ?
#
loop_
_entity_poly.entity_id
_entity_poly.type
_entity_poly.pdbx_seq_one_letter_code
_entity_poly.pdbx_strand_id
1 'polypeptide(L)'
;VAVWAYLLLAAVMMLRANPRRIQAIARREDTGAAAVLAGVCVGVIASMVAIVFELATAKAAGHAQTSHYILTGVTVVGAWLMVPMMFTVHYAHLYYHAAGEPPLKFPDEQITPDYWDFLYFSFTIAVASQTADVSIRSRAMRRAVLGQSLLSFFFNTSILALSINIAASLFS
;
A
#
# COMPACT_ATOMS: atom_id res chain seq x y z
N VAL A 1 -16.02 -3.65 2.79
CA VAL A 1 -16.53 -2.34 3.28
C VAL A 1 -15.47 -1.60 4.06
N ALA A 2 -14.84 -2.18 5.10
CA ALA A 2 -13.86 -1.50 5.97
C ALA A 2 -12.65 -0.92 5.22
N VAL A 3 -12.04 -1.68 4.28
CA VAL A 3 -10.90 -1.26 3.46
C VAL A 3 -11.23 0.00 2.65
N TRP A 4 -12.38 0.01 1.97
CA TRP A 4 -12.81 1.15 1.17
C TRP A 4 -13.13 2.39 2.01
N ALA A 5 -13.74 2.20 3.19
CA ALA A 5 -13.97 3.28 4.14
C ALA A 5 -12.63 3.89 4.62
N TYR A 6 -11.64 3.06 4.95
CA TYR A 6 -10.30 3.52 5.30
C TYR A 6 -9.64 4.30 4.15
N LEU A 7 -9.65 3.75 2.93
CA LEU A 7 -9.06 4.40 1.76
C LEU A 7 -9.68 5.78 1.50
N LEU A 8 -11.01 5.88 1.61
CA LEU A 8 -11.72 7.16 1.45
C LEU A 8 -11.34 8.16 2.55
N LEU A 9 -11.31 7.72 3.81
CA LEU A 9 -10.92 8.60 4.92
C LEU A 9 -9.47 9.06 4.79
N ALA A 10 -8.56 8.16 4.44
CA ALA A 10 -7.15 8.48 4.22
C ALA A 10 -6.98 9.45 3.04
N ALA A 11 -7.68 9.23 1.93
CA ALA A 11 -7.66 10.13 0.78
C ALA A 11 -8.19 11.53 1.16
N VAL A 12 -9.32 11.62 1.87
CA VAL A 12 -9.87 12.91 2.35
C VAL A 12 -8.89 13.60 3.31
N MET A 13 -8.26 12.84 4.20
CA MET A 13 -7.23 13.37 5.11
C MET A 13 -6.05 13.95 4.31
N MET A 14 -5.52 13.22 3.33
CA MET A 14 -4.41 13.64 2.50
C MET A 14 -4.73 14.89 1.66
N LEU A 15 -5.93 14.93 1.06
CA LEU A 15 -6.40 16.08 0.27
C LEU A 15 -6.57 17.36 1.09
N ARG A 16 -6.86 17.24 2.39
CA ARG A 16 -7.12 18.37 3.31
C ARG A 16 -5.93 18.74 4.18
N ALA A 17 -4.87 17.97 4.17
CA ALA A 17 -3.72 18.17 5.04
C ALA A 17 -2.74 19.17 4.44
N ASN A 18 -2.54 20.29 5.13
CA ASN A 18 -1.44 21.21 4.86
C ASN A 18 -0.13 20.66 5.47
N PRO A 19 1.07 20.99 4.94
CA PRO A 19 2.36 20.52 5.47
C PRO A 19 2.53 20.67 6.97
N ARG A 20 2.02 21.76 7.56
CA ARG A 20 2.03 21.99 9.02
C ARG A 20 1.16 20.97 9.79
N ARG A 21 0.03 20.55 9.23
CA ARG A 21 -0.83 19.52 9.82
C ARG A 21 -0.19 18.14 9.72
N ILE A 22 0.47 17.84 8.60
CA ILE A 22 1.18 16.58 8.40
C ILE A 22 2.27 16.43 9.48
N GLN A 23 3.08 17.46 9.69
CA GLN A 23 4.09 17.47 10.75
C GLN A 23 3.49 17.24 12.15
N ALA A 24 2.35 17.88 12.44
CA ALA A 24 1.69 17.74 13.73
C ALA A 24 1.09 16.33 13.95
N ILE A 25 0.52 15.73 12.92
CA ILE A 25 -0.04 14.38 12.96
C ILE A 25 1.11 13.34 13.02
N ALA A 26 2.09 13.48 12.15
CA ALA A 26 3.25 12.60 12.12
C ALA A 26 3.97 12.55 13.48
N ARG A 27 4.11 13.66 14.16
CA ARG A 27 4.75 13.74 15.49
C ARG A 27 3.92 13.15 16.64
N ARG A 28 2.64 12.89 16.48
CA ARG A 28 1.76 12.34 17.54
C ARG A 28 1.70 10.82 17.55
N GLU A 29 2.02 10.15 16.47
CA GLU A 29 1.94 8.68 16.35
C GLU A 29 3.25 8.02 16.77
N ASP A 30 3.55 7.99 18.07
CA ASP A 30 4.92 7.69 18.55
C ASP A 30 5.23 6.21 18.84
N THR A 31 4.30 5.30 18.98
CA THR A 31 4.62 3.91 19.37
C THR A 31 3.81 2.82 18.68
N GLY A 32 2.74 3.17 18.01
CA GLY A 32 1.82 2.21 17.35
C GLY A 32 2.01 2.06 15.85
N ALA A 33 2.63 3.03 15.16
CA ALA A 33 2.63 3.09 13.70
C ALA A 33 3.27 1.85 13.03
N ALA A 34 4.38 1.36 13.57
CA ALA A 34 5.03 0.15 13.06
C ALA A 34 4.21 -1.11 13.33
N ALA A 35 3.56 -1.21 14.49
CA ALA A 35 2.70 -2.34 14.85
C ALA A 35 1.41 -2.35 14.02
N VAL A 36 0.81 -1.18 13.81
CA VAL A 36 -0.36 -1.01 12.92
C VAL A 36 0.01 -1.40 11.50
N LEU A 37 1.14 -0.90 10.98
CA LEU A 37 1.63 -1.26 9.65
C LEU A 37 1.84 -2.77 9.53
N ALA A 38 2.51 -3.40 10.49
CA ALA A 38 2.72 -4.85 10.51
C ALA A 38 1.39 -5.62 10.55
N GLY A 39 0.45 -5.19 11.38
CA GLY A 39 -0.89 -5.79 11.47
C GLY A 39 -1.66 -5.69 10.15
N VAL A 40 -1.59 -4.56 9.48
CA VAL A 40 -2.22 -4.37 8.16
C VAL A 40 -1.53 -5.23 7.10
N CYS A 41 -0.20 -5.31 7.08
CA CYS A 41 0.52 -6.20 6.17
C CYS A 41 0.09 -7.67 6.35
N VAL A 42 -0.01 -8.13 7.59
CA VAL A 42 -0.52 -9.48 7.90
C VAL A 42 -1.96 -9.65 7.43
N GLY A 43 -2.83 -8.66 7.68
CA GLY A 43 -4.23 -8.68 7.23
C GLY A 43 -4.36 -8.73 5.70
N VAL A 44 -3.54 -7.99 4.99
CA VAL A 44 -3.50 -7.99 3.52
C VAL A 44 -3.05 -9.36 3.00
N ILE A 45 -2.00 -9.95 3.57
CA ILE A 45 -1.53 -11.30 3.19
C ILE A 45 -2.62 -12.34 3.48
N ALA A 46 -3.23 -12.30 4.65
CA ALA A 46 -4.32 -13.20 5.02
C ALA A 46 -5.53 -13.07 4.06
N SER A 47 -5.88 -11.85 3.65
CA SER A 47 -6.93 -11.59 2.67
C SER A 47 -6.59 -12.18 1.30
N MET A 48 -5.33 -12.08 0.85
CA MET A 48 -4.88 -12.70 -0.39
C MET A 48 -5.02 -14.22 -0.37
N VAL A 49 -4.57 -14.85 0.72
CA VAL A 49 -4.71 -16.30 0.92
C VAL A 49 -6.18 -16.71 0.89
N ALA A 50 -7.05 -15.98 1.60
CA ALA A 50 -8.49 -16.25 1.61
C ALA A 50 -9.12 -16.16 0.22
N ILE A 51 -8.77 -15.14 -0.58
CA ILE A 51 -9.25 -14.97 -1.95
C ILE A 51 -8.85 -16.15 -2.84
N VAL A 52 -7.59 -16.61 -2.74
CA VAL A 52 -7.11 -17.77 -3.50
C VAL A 52 -7.90 -19.03 -3.14
N PHE A 53 -8.13 -19.28 -1.85
CA PHE A 53 -8.95 -20.41 -1.39
C PHE A 53 -10.40 -20.32 -1.83
N GLU A 54 -11.02 -19.16 -1.76
CA GLU A 54 -12.40 -18.93 -2.19
C GLU A 54 -12.57 -19.20 -3.70
N LEU A 55 -11.65 -18.70 -4.52
CA LEU A 55 -11.70 -18.98 -5.97
C LEU A 55 -11.49 -20.46 -6.29
N ALA A 56 -10.59 -21.15 -5.58
CA ALA A 56 -10.36 -22.57 -5.78
C ALA A 56 -11.60 -23.40 -5.45
N THR A 57 -12.30 -23.05 -4.36
CA THR A 57 -13.53 -23.74 -3.94
C THR A 57 -14.72 -23.41 -4.81
N ALA A 58 -14.88 -22.16 -5.26
CA ALA A 58 -15.95 -21.75 -6.16
C ALA A 58 -15.87 -22.47 -7.53
N LYS A 59 -14.67 -22.64 -8.06
CA LYS A 59 -14.43 -23.41 -9.29
C LYS A 59 -14.82 -24.87 -9.13
N ALA A 60 -14.50 -25.49 -7.99
CA ALA A 60 -14.84 -26.89 -7.72
C ALA A 60 -16.35 -27.12 -7.56
N ALA A 61 -17.11 -26.11 -7.13
CA ALA A 61 -18.55 -26.20 -6.90
C ALA A 61 -19.42 -25.85 -8.14
N GLY A 62 -18.82 -25.43 -9.27
CA GLY A 62 -19.54 -25.08 -10.49
C GLY A 62 -20.40 -23.79 -10.38
N HIS A 63 -20.24 -23.00 -9.33
CA HIS A 63 -21.07 -21.84 -9.02
C HIS A 63 -20.41 -20.49 -9.30
N ALA A 64 -19.48 -20.42 -10.25
CA ALA A 64 -18.81 -19.18 -10.61
C ALA A 64 -19.76 -18.22 -11.33
N GLN A 65 -20.52 -17.43 -10.57
CA GLN A 65 -21.34 -16.35 -11.10
C GLN A 65 -20.50 -15.08 -11.33
N THR A 66 -20.83 -14.29 -12.35
CA THR A 66 -20.16 -13.01 -12.68
C THR A 66 -20.01 -12.08 -11.47
N SER A 67 -21.00 -12.08 -10.57
CA SER A 67 -20.98 -11.30 -9.31
C SER A 67 -19.80 -11.66 -8.39
N HIS A 68 -19.40 -12.94 -8.34
CA HIS A 68 -18.23 -13.37 -7.55
C HIS A 68 -16.93 -12.80 -8.11
N TYR A 69 -16.74 -12.80 -9.41
CA TYR A 69 -15.54 -12.22 -10.03
C TYR A 69 -15.43 -10.71 -9.81
N ILE A 70 -16.57 -9.99 -9.91
CA ILE A 70 -16.62 -8.55 -9.64
C ILE A 70 -16.27 -8.27 -8.18
N LEU A 71 -16.89 -8.97 -7.24
CA LEU A 71 -16.62 -8.79 -5.80
C LEU A 71 -15.15 -9.10 -5.46
N THR A 72 -14.61 -10.19 -5.99
CA THR A 72 -13.21 -10.55 -5.84
C THR A 72 -12.29 -9.46 -6.41
N GLY A 73 -12.55 -8.97 -7.63
CA GLY A 73 -11.78 -7.90 -8.24
C GLY A 73 -11.77 -6.62 -7.40
N VAL A 74 -12.95 -6.19 -6.93
CA VAL A 74 -13.08 -5.02 -6.05
C VAL A 74 -12.32 -5.21 -4.74
N THR A 75 -12.36 -6.41 -4.17
CA THR A 75 -11.65 -6.73 -2.93
C THR A 75 -10.14 -6.73 -3.13
N VAL A 76 -9.65 -7.34 -4.21
CA VAL A 76 -8.22 -7.38 -4.57
C VAL A 76 -7.68 -5.97 -4.81
N VAL A 77 -8.40 -5.16 -5.60
CA VAL A 77 -7.99 -3.77 -5.85
C VAL A 77 -7.95 -2.95 -4.57
N GLY A 78 -8.96 -3.08 -3.70
CA GLY A 78 -8.98 -2.39 -2.41
C GLY A 78 -7.81 -2.81 -1.51
N ALA A 79 -7.51 -4.10 -1.43
CA ALA A 79 -6.39 -4.62 -0.66
C ALA A 79 -5.04 -4.16 -1.23
N TRP A 80 -4.90 -4.10 -2.55
CA TRP A 80 -3.71 -3.59 -3.22
C TRP A 80 -3.48 -2.11 -2.94
N LEU A 81 -4.51 -1.28 -3.06
CA LEU A 81 -4.43 0.16 -2.79
C LEU A 81 -4.09 0.46 -1.32
N MET A 82 -4.48 -0.43 -0.41
CA MET A 82 -4.23 -0.24 1.01
C MET A 82 -2.73 -0.24 1.34
N VAL A 83 -1.93 -1.06 0.65
CA VAL A 83 -0.48 -1.15 0.88
C VAL A 83 0.21 0.20 0.65
N PRO A 84 0.19 0.81 -0.55
CA PRO A 84 0.86 2.08 -0.76
C PRO A 84 0.24 3.22 0.06
N MET A 85 -1.06 3.20 0.33
CA MET A 85 -1.71 4.22 1.16
C MET A 85 -1.18 4.20 2.60
N MET A 86 -1.01 3.02 3.20
CA MET A 86 -0.44 2.87 4.54
C MET A 86 1.04 3.26 4.57
N PHE A 87 1.81 2.85 3.58
CA PHE A 87 3.22 3.24 3.49
C PHE A 87 3.42 4.74 3.26
N THR A 88 2.49 5.43 2.58
CA THR A 88 2.49 6.89 2.46
C THR A 88 2.51 7.56 3.83
N VAL A 89 1.61 7.15 4.73
CA VAL A 89 1.54 7.69 6.10
C VAL A 89 2.81 7.32 6.88
N HIS A 90 3.28 6.08 6.73
CA HIS A 90 4.49 5.61 7.40
C HIS A 90 5.75 6.37 6.93
N TYR A 91 5.89 6.66 5.65
CA TYR A 91 7.01 7.46 5.13
C TYR A 91 6.96 8.90 5.61
N ALA A 92 5.78 9.52 5.64
CA ALA A 92 5.60 10.85 6.21
C ALA A 92 6.00 10.86 7.71
N HIS A 93 5.61 9.83 8.47
CA HIS A 93 6.01 9.66 9.85
C HIS A 93 7.54 9.55 10.00
N LEU A 94 8.19 8.64 9.27
CA LEU A 94 9.65 8.48 9.31
C LEU A 94 10.38 9.76 8.88
N TYR A 95 9.82 10.51 7.92
CA TYR A 95 10.40 11.75 7.43
C TYR A 95 10.41 12.85 8.49
N TYR A 96 9.25 13.09 9.12
CA TYR A 96 9.08 14.18 10.06
C TYR A 96 9.56 13.89 11.49
N HIS A 97 9.88 12.63 11.82
CA HIS A 97 10.52 12.23 13.08
C HIS A 97 12.04 12.14 13.00
N ALA A 98 12.61 12.22 11.81
CA ALA A 98 14.05 12.14 11.68
C ALA A 98 14.74 13.32 12.38
N ALA A 99 15.70 13.02 13.24
CA ALA A 99 16.60 14.03 13.80
C ALA A 99 17.77 14.24 12.83
N GLY A 100 17.98 15.47 12.38
CA GLY A 100 19.07 15.81 11.47
C GLY A 100 18.65 15.89 10.00
N GLU A 101 19.47 15.32 9.10
CA GLU A 101 19.18 15.38 7.67
C GLU A 101 17.90 14.60 7.28
N PRO A 102 17.11 15.12 6.32
CA PRO A 102 15.91 14.44 5.84
C PRO A 102 16.24 13.04 5.31
N PRO A 103 15.47 12.00 5.70
CA PRO A 103 15.72 10.61 5.31
C PRO A 103 15.38 10.29 3.85
N LEU A 104 14.64 11.19 3.19
CA LEU A 104 14.38 11.20 1.74
C LEU A 104 14.82 12.55 1.17
N LYS A 105 15.38 12.52 -0.05
CA LYS A 105 15.64 13.72 -0.85
C LYS A 105 14.79 13.63 -2.11
N PHE A 106 13.83 14.55 -2.23
CA PHE A 106 13.04 14.77 -3.43
C PHE A 106 13.83 15.63 -4.44
N PRO A 107 13.48 15.60 -5.73
CA PRO A 107 14.18 16.38 -6.77
C PRO A 107 14.19 17.89 -6.48
N ASP A 108 13.09 18.41 -5.96
CA ASP A 108 12.93 19.82 -5.62
C ASP A 108 13.59 20.12 -4.26
N GLU A 109 14.73 20.80 -4.29
CA GLU A 109 15.62 20.99 -3.12
C GLU A 109 15.04 21.84 -1.97
N GLN A 110 13.96 22.60 -2.19
CA GLN A 110 13.43 23.58 -1.23
C GLN A 110 11.98 23.33 -0.78
N ILE A 111 11.36 22.22 -1.10
CA ILE A 111 9.99 21.95 -0.69
C ILE A 111 9.92 21.29 0.69
N THR A 112 8.88 21.65 1.43
CA THR A 112 8.43 20.86 2.58
C THR A 112 7.47 19.80 2.04
N PRO A 113 7.88 18.51 1.97
CA PRO A 113 7.08 17.47 1.32
C PRO A 113 5.69 17.38 1.93
N ASP A 114 4.70 17.19 1.08
CA ASP A 114 3.33 16.93 1.50
C ASP A 114 2.94 15.45 1.31
N TYR A 115 1.64 15.11 1.52
CA TYR A 115 1.20 13.74 1.32
C TYR A 115 1.25 13.29 -0.13
N TRP A 116 1.21 14.20 -1.12
CA TRP A 116 1.34 13.85 -2.53
C TRP A 116 2.73 13.35 -2.87
N ASP A 117 3.78 13.95 -2.28
CA ASP A 117 5.16 13.52 -2.46
C ASP A 117 5.39 12.11 -1.89
N PHE A 118 4.88 11.85 -0.69
CA PHE A 118 4.95 10.52 -0.08
C PHE A 118 4.06 9.50 -0.79
N LEU A 119 2.90 9.92 -1.31
CA LEU A 119 2.00 9.10 -2.10
C LEU A 119 2.69 8.68 -3.41
N TYR A 120 3.25 9.64 -4.14
CA TYR A 120 4.03 9.40 -5.34
C TYR A 120 5.14 8.36 -5.08
N PHE A 121 5.94 8.58 -4.06
CA PHE A 121 7.02 7.69 -3.67
C PHE A 121 6.52 6.27 -3.36
N SER A 122 5.49 6.16 -2.53
CA SER A 122 4.92 4.88 -2.14
C SER A 122 4.26 4.13 -3.30
N PHE A 123 3.49 4.82 -4.14
CA PHE A 123 2.86 4.19 -5.32
C PHE A 123 3.88 3.78 -6.37
N THR A 124 4.94 4.56 -6.58
CA THR A 124 6.03 4.16 -7.48
C THR A 124 6.69 2.86 -7.02
N ILE A 125 6.92 2.70 -5.71
CA ILE A 125 7.44 1.44 -5.17
C ILE A 125 6.43 0.31 -5.35
N ALA A 126 5.14 0.55 -5.09
CA ALA A 126 4.10 -0.48 -5.19
C ALA A 126 3.93 -0.99 -6.63
N VAL A 127 4.01 -0.11 -7.62
CA VAL A 127 3.81 -0.44 -9.04
C VAL A 127 5.10 -0.99 -9.66
N ALA A 128 6.24 -0.32 -9.45
CA ALA A 128 7.46 -0.57 -10.21
C ALA A 128 8.61 -1.17 -9.38
N SER A 129 8.44 -1.35 -8.07
CA SER A 129 9.47 -1.86 -7.14
C SER A 129 10.77 -1.05 -7.20
N GLN A 130 10.67 0.26 -7.43
CA GLN A 130 11.79 1.19 -7.50
C GLN A 130 11.44 2.52 -6.81
N THR A 131 12.44 3.37 -6.57
CA THR A 131 12.29 4.63 -5.84
C THR A 131 12.19 5.86 -6.75
N ALA A 132 12.16 5.66 -8.07
CA ALA A 132 12.18 6.69 -9.10
C ALA A 132 13.32 7.72 -8.88
N ASP A 133 12.96 8.99 -8.80
CA ASP A 133 13.84 10.14 -8.63
C ASP A 133 14.07 10.54 -7.16
N VAL A 134 13.51 9.77 -6.20
CA VAL A 134 13.63 10.04 -4.76
C VAL A 134 14.78 9.27 -4.14
N SER A 135 15.74 9.98 -3.57
CA SER A 135 16.92 9.37 -2.94
C SER A 135 16.68 9.02 -1.48
N ILE A 136 17.05 7.79 -1.06
CA ILE A 136 16.91 7.31 0.31
C ILE A 136 18.21 7.51 1.08
N ARG A 137 18.19 8.31 2.17
CA ARG A 137 19.37 8.68 2.94
C ARG A 137 19.50 7.98 4.29
N SER A 138 18.42 7.39 4.84
CA SER A 138 18.48 6.75 6.17
C SER A 138 18.31 5.23 6.11
N ARG A 139 18.86 4.54 7.14
CA ARG A 139 18.70 3.09 7.29
C ARG A 139 17.26 2.68 7.60
N ALA A 140 16.56 3.47 8.40
CA ALA A 140 15.15 3.19 8.75
C ALA A 140 14.29 3.24 7.49
N MET A 141 14.46 4.28 6.67
CA MET A 141 13.75 4.42 5.41
C MET A 141 14.05 3.28 4.45
N ARG A 142 15.33 2.86 4.30
CA ARG A 142 15.69 1.71 3.46
C ARG A 142 15.01 0.42 3.90
N ARG A 143 14.89 0.17 5.21
CA ARG A 143 14.20 -1.02 5.73
C ARG A 143 12.69 -0.98 5.41
N ALA A 144 12.06 0.18 5.58
CA ALA A 144 10.64 0.36 5.24
C ALA A 144 10.40 0.15 3.73
N VAL A 145 11.25 0.74 2.87
CA VAL A 145 11.18 0.58 1.41
C VAL A 145 11.39 -0.88 1.00
N LEU A 146 12.36 -1.57 1.59
CA LEU A 146 12.57 -2.99 1.32
C LEU A 146 11.34 -3.82 1.70
N GLY A 147 10.74 -3.55 2.88
CA GLY A 147 9.52 -4.21 3.32
C GLY A 147 8.36 -3.98 2.35
N GLN A 148 8.14 -2.73 1.92
CA GLN A 148 7.11 -2.42 0.94
C GLN A 148 7.38 -3.08 -0.41
N SER A 149 8.62 -3.04 -0.91
CA SER A 149 8.99 -3.64 -2.20
C SER A 149 8.73 -5.13 -2.23
N LEU A 150 9.12 -5.85 -1.16
CA LEU A 150 8.86 -7.30 -1.05
C LEU A 150 7.36 -7.58 -0.99
N LEU A 151 6.61 -6.86 -0.17
CA LEU A 151 5.17 -7.03 -0.05
C LEU A 151 4.47 -6.76 -1.39
N SER A 152 4.83 -5.67 -2.07
CA SER A 152 4.28 -5.30 -3.38
C SER A 152 4.62 -6.32 -4.45
N PHE A 153 5.86 -6.83 -4.47
CA PHE A 153 6.27 -7.87 -5.42
C PHE A 153 5.43 -9.13 -5.28
N PHE A 154 5.28 -9.66 -4.06
CA PHE A 154 4.45 -10.84 -3.83
C PHE A 154 2.99 -10.58 -4.17
N PHE A 155 2.48 -9.39 -3.84
CA PHE A 155 1.11 -9.01 -4.15
C PHE A 155 0.86 -8.95 -5.67
N ASN A 156 1.71 -8.22 -6.40
CA ASN A 156 1.62 -8.07 -7.85
C ASN A 156 1.73 -9.42 -8.56
N THR A 157 2.64 -10.28 -8.11
CA THR A 157 2.80 -11.65 -8.65
C THR A 157 1.55 -12.50 -8.40
N SER A 158 0.95 -12.39 -7.22
CA SER A 158 -0.28 -13.11 -6.88
C SER A 158 -1.47 -12.63 -7.73
N ILE A 159 -1.61 -11.32 -7.96
CA ILE A 159 -2.64 -10.76 -8.84
C ILE A 159 -2.46 -11.29 -10.27
N LEU A 160 -1.23 -11.30 -10.76
CA LEU A 160 -0.92 -11.79 -12.10
C LEU A 160 -1.27 -13.26 -12.24
N ALA A 161 -0.86 -14.10 -11.29
CA ALA A 161 -1.18 -15.52 -11.28
C ALA A 161 -2.69 -15.78 -11.23
N LEU A 162 -3.42 -15.01 -10.42
CA LEU A 162 -4.87 -15.06 -10.32
C LEU A 162 -5.54 -14.67 -11.64
N SER A 163 -5.07 -13.58 -12.26
CA SER A 163 -5.60 -13.09 -13.54
C SER A 163 -5.42 -14.11 -14.66
N ILE A 164 -4.25 -14.74 -14.74
CA ILE A 164 -3.98 -15.81 -15.71
C ILE A 164 -4.90 -17.02 -15.47
N ASN A 165 -5.10 -17.42 -14.22
CA ASN A 165 -5.98 -18.55 -13.88
C ASN A 165 -7.45 -18.27 -14.28
N ILE A 166 -7.95 -17.05 -14.00
CA ILE A 166 -9.30 -16.64 -14.41
C ILE A 166 -9.40 -16.62 -15.92
N ALA A 167 -8.45 -16.01 -16.63
CA ALA A 167 -8.44 -15.96 -18.08
C ALA A 167 -8.45 -17.36 -18.68
N ALA A 168 -7.58 -18.27 -18.21
CA ALA A 168 -7.55 -19.66 -18.69
C ALA A 168 -8.88 -20.38 -18.47
N SER A 169 -9.61 -20.11 -17.39
CA SER A 169 -10.92 -20.71 -17.11
C SER A 169 -12.06 -20.21 -18.01
N LEU A 170 -11.89 -19.05 -18.65
CA LEU A 170 -12.88 -18.50 -19.59
C LEU A 170 -12.77 -19.12 -21.01
N PHE A 171 -11.61 -19.71 -21.33
CA PHE A 171 -11.34 -20.33 -22.64
C PHE A 171 -11.35 -21.86 -22.60
N SER A 172 -11.55 -22.47 -21.45
CA SER A 172 -11.68 -23.93 -21.27
C SER A 172 -13.13 -24.35 -21.06
#